data_6b2394f0c2a0968947e339b4570c693b
#
_entry.id   6b2394f0c2a0968947e339b4570c693b
#
_cell.length_a   1.000
_cell.length_b   1.000
_cell.length_c   1.000
_cell.angle_alpha   90.00
_cell.angle_beta   90.00
_cell.angle_gamma   90.00
#
_symmetry.space_group_name_H-M   'P 1'
#
loop_
_entity.id
_entity.type
_entity.pdbx_description
1 polymer ?
#
loop_
_entity_poly.entity_id
_entity_poly.type
_entity_poly.pdbx_seq_one_letter_code
_entity_poly.pdbx_strand_id
1 'polypeptide(L)'
;MKIILASNSPRRKELLNQLGLDFEVRVMKGIDESYPENLPSKDVAEYIASKKSSAYTIAHDELLITADTIVVVGQDILGKPHDREDASRMLREISGKTHHVITGVCIRTDSKQSRFSVSTDVKFKKLTDGEIDFYVDHFKPYDKAGAYGIQEWIGLVGVESISGSFYNVMGLPVQRIYEELTASFGLNLNNINP
;
A
#
# COMPACT_ATOMS: atom_id res chain seq x y z
N MET A 1 -18.38 -15.20 -7.30
CA MET A 1 -18.12 -14.14 -6.30
C MET A 1 -17.48 -12.98 -7.02
N LYS A 2 -18.04 -11.79 -6.92
CA LYS A 2 -17.58 -10.58 -7.59
C LYS A 2 -16.54 -9.88 -6.71
N ILE A 3 -15.34 -9.66 -7.23
CA ILE A 3 -14.28 -8.98 -6.47
C ILE A 3 -14.43 -7.47 -6.62
N ILE A 4 -14.38 -6.76 -5.50
CA ILE A 4 -14.45 -5.30 -5.41
C ILE A 4 -13.13 -4.77 -4.84
N LEU A 5 -12.43 -3.94 -5.59
CA LEU A 5 -11.27 -3.21 -5.08
C LEU A 5 -11.70 -1.80 -4.61
N ALA A 6 -11.65 -1.57 -3.31
CA ALA A 6 -11.98 -0.27 -2.71
C ALA A 6 -10.74 0.64 -2.66
N SER A 7 -10.20 0.98 -3.82
CA SER A 7 -9.02 1.83 -3.91
C SER A 7 -8.96 2.66 -5.19
N ASN A 8 -8.60 3.95 -5.05
CA ASN A 8 -8.29 4.82 -6.18
C ASN A 8 -6.85 4.67 -6.70
N SER A 9 -5.98 3.97 -5.97
CA SER A 9 -4.57 3.84 -6.32
C SER A 9 -4.39 3.15 -7.69
N PRO A 10 -3.79 3.82 -8.70
CA PRO A 10 -3.51 3.18 -9.99
C PRO A 10 -2.60 1.95 -9.84
N ARG A 11 -1.63 2.03 -8.93
CA ARG A 11 -0.68 0.94 -8.64
C ARG A 11 -1.38 -0.32 -8.12
N ARG A 12 -2.34 -0.16 -7.19
CA ARG A 12 -3.12 -1.30 -6.67
C ARG A 12 -3.99 -1.94 -7.72
N LYS A 13 -4.59 -1.12 -8.60
CA LYS A 13 -5.37 -1.62 -9.75
C LYS A 13 -4.49 -2.42 -10.70
N GLU A 14 -3.33 -1.87 -11.06
CA GLU A 14 -2.35 -2.54 -11.91
C GLU A 14 -1.90 -3.89 -11.33
N LEU A 15 -1.50 -3.90 -10.04
CA LEU A 15 -1.05 -5.11 -9.36
C LEU A 15 -2.13 -6.19 -9.29
N LEU A 16 -3.39 -5.81 -9.05
CA LEU A 16 -4.49 -6.76 -9.01
C LEU A 16 -4.84 -7.28 -10.40
N ASN A 17 -4.74 -6.44 -11.45
CA ASN A 17 -4.87 -6.85 -12.85
C ASN A 17 -3.79 -7.87 -13.24
N GLN A 18 -2.53 -7.67 -12.81
CA GLN A 18 -1.43 -8.60 -13.09
C GLN A 18 -1.62 -9.97 -12.45
N LEU A 19 -2.47 -10.09 -11.43
CA LEU A 19 -2.90 -11.39 -10.92
C LEU A 19 -3.90 -12.11 -11.84
N GLY A 20 -4.36 -11.48 -12.93
CA GLY A 20 -5.36 -12.03 -13.83
C GLY A 20 -6.77 -12.10 -13.23
N LEU A 21 -7.06 -11.28 -12.22
CA LEU A 21 -8.36 -11.25 -11.55
C LEU A 21 -9.29 -10.23 -12.19
N ASP A 22 -10.51 -10.63 -12.50
CA ASP A 22 -11.58 -9.70 -12.83
C ASP A 22 -12.11 -9.03 -11.55
N PHE A 23 -12.11 -7.71 -11.50
CA PHE A 23 -12.62 -6.96 -10.36
C PHE A 23 -13.28 -5.64 -10.77
N GLU A 24 -14.18 -5.16 -9.94
CA GLU A 24 -14.75 -3.81 -10.03
C GLU A 24 -14.02 -2.87 -9.08
N VAL A 25 -13.82 -1.62 -9.50
CA VAL A 25 -13.33 -0.57 -8.61
C VAL A 25 -14.51 0.19 -8.03
N ARG A 26 -14.63 0.18 -6.70
CA ARG A 26 -15.68 0.92 -5.98
C ARG A 26 -15.02 1.77 -4.90
N VAL A 27 -15.15 3.09 -5.00
CA VAL A 27 -14.49 4.03 -4.08
C VAL A 27 -15.53 4.89 -3.38
N MET A 28 -15.44 4.93 -2.06
CA MET A 28 -16.18 5.85 -1.22
C MET A 28 -15.25 7.00 -0.79
N LYS A 29 -15.74 8.24 -0.90
CA LYS A 29 -15.00 9.43 -0.45
C LYS A 29 -15.30 9.72 1.02
N GLY A 30 -14.36 10.39 1.69
CA GLY A 30 -14.57 10.90 3.04
C GLY A 30 -14.52 9.83 4.14
N ILE A 31 -13.95 8.66 3.88
CA ILE A 31 -13.68 7.68 4.93
C ILE A 31 -12.60 8.27 5.85
N ASP A 32 -12.88 8.28 7.15
CA ASP A 32 -11.92 8.71 8.16
C ASP A 32 -10.77 7.69 8.27
N GLU A 33 -9.55 8.12 7.96
CA GLU A 33 -8.32 7.32 8.03
C GLU A 33 -7.53 7.57 9.33
N SER A 34 -8.10 8.25 10.31
CA SER A 34 -7.48 8.44 11.63
C SER A 34 -7.35 7.12 12.38
N TYR A 35 -6.32 7.04 13.22
CA TYR A 35 -6.03 5.90 14.08
C TYR A 35 -5.64 6.37 15.49
N PRO A 36 -5.77 5.51 16.54
CA PRO A 36 -5.38 5.87 17.90
C PRO A 36 -3.88 6.19 18.02
N GLU A 37 -3.51 7.26 18.72
CA GLU A 37 -2.12 7.69 18.87
C GLU A 37 -1.21 6.63 19.52
N ASN A 38 -1.77 5.78 20.38
CA ASN A 38 -1.06 4.72 21.06
C ASN A 38 -1.01 3.40 20.28
N LEU A 39 -1.52 3.36 19.04
CA LEU A 39 -1.49 2.17 18.21
C LEU A 39 -0.04 1.92 17.72
N PRO A 40 0.53 0.70 17.92
CA PRO A 40 1.85 0.39 17.39
C PRO A 40 1.91 0.61 15.87
N SER A 41 3.00 1.20 15.37
CA SER A 41 3.16 1.54 13.96
C SER A 41 2.92 0.34 13.01
N LYS A 42 3.33 -0.87 13.43
CA LYS A 42 3.12 -2.11 12.67
C LYS A 42 1.65 -2.45 12.44
N ASP A 43 0.74 -1.96 13.28
CA ASP A 43 -0.69 -2.30 13.26
C ASP A 43 -1.52 -1.21 12.56
N VAL A 44 -0.94 -0.02 12.32
CA VAL A 44 -1.65 1.16 11.79
C VAL A 44 -2.23 0.88 10.39
N ALA A 45 -1.44 0.32 9.48
CA ALA A 45 -1.90 0.08 8.11
C ALA A 45 -3.07 -0.93 8.05
N GLU A 46 -3.02 -1.99 8.87
CA GLU A 46 -4.11 -2.96 8.97
C GLU A 46 -5.37 -2.34 9.59
N TYR A 47 -5.18 -1.54 10.64
CA TYR A 47 -6.27 -0.82 11.28
C TYR A 47 -7.01 0.08 10.28
N ILE A 48 -6.28 0.90 9.52
CA ILE A 48 -6.86 1.80 8.51
C ILE A 48 -7.54 0.99 7.40
N ALA A 49 -6.92 -0.08 6.91
CA ALA A 49 -7.54 -0.96 5.91
C ALA A 49 -8.85 -1.57 6.41
N SER A 50 -8.90 -2.04 7.67
CA SER A 50 -10.11 -2.54 8.32
C SER A 50 -11.19 -1.47 8.45
N LYS A 51 -10.81 -0.27 8.89
CA LYS A 51 -11.72 0.87 9.04
C LYS A 51 -12.33 1.26 7.70
N LYS A 52 -11.52 1.31 6.64
CA LYS A 52 -12.00 1.48 5.26
C LYS A 52 -13.01 0.41 4.88
N SER A 53 -12.69 -0.85 5.12
CA SER A 53 -13.58 -1.98 4.80
C SER A 53 -14.94 -1.86 5.49
N SER A 54 -14.97 -1.46 6.76
CA SER A 54 -16.20 -1.34 7.54
C SER A 54 -17.15 -0.25 7.03
N ALA A 55 -16.66 0.73 6.27
CA ALA A 55 -17.47 1.78 5.69
C ALA A 55 -18.34 1.31 4.50
N TYR A 56 -18.02 0.15 3.91
CA TYR A 56 -18.74 -0.37 2.75
C TYR A 56 -19.85 -1.34 3.15
N THR A 57 -21.02 -1.21 2.50
CA THR A 57 -22.00 -2.28 2.44
C THR A 57 -21.69 -3.15 1.23
N ILE A 58 -21.65 -4.47 1.42
CA ILE A 58 -21.36 -5.47 0.38
C ILE A 58 -22.52 -6.44 0.24
N ALA A 59 -22.76 -6.90 -0.99
CA ALA A 59 -23.76 -7.90 -1.29
C ALA A 59 -23.24 -9.32 -0.96
N HIS A 60 -24.16 -10.29 -0.89
CA HIS A 60 -23.84 -11.67 -0.52
C HIS A 60 -22.83 -12.35 -1.48
N ASP A 61 -22.84 -11.96 -2.74
CA ASP A 61 -21.94 -12.50 -3.79
C ASP A 61 -20.67 -11.67 -3.99
N GLU A 62 -20.44 -10.64 -3.17
CA GLU A 62 -19.29 -9.73 -3.28
C GLU A 62 -18.19 -10.09 -2.29
N LEU A 63 -16.93 -9.87 -2.75
CA LEU A 63 -15.70 -9.90 -1.94
C LEU A 63 -15.02 -8.55 -2.06
N LEU A 64 -14.90 -7.84 -0.94
CA LEU A 64 -14.27 -6.52 -0.86
C LEU A 64 -12.81 -6.63 -0.45
N ILE A 65 -11.93 -5.93 -1.18
CA ILE A 65 -10.51 -5.75 -0.85
C ILE A 65 -10.26 -4.28 -0.56
N THR A 66 -9.80 -3.99 0.65
CA THR A 66 -9.28 -2.67 1.06
C THR A 66 -7.84 -2.79 1.47
N ALA A 67 -7.06 -1.73 1.28
CA ALA A 67 -5.66 -1.69 1.70
C ALA A 67 -5.25 -0.28 2.11
N ASP A 68 -4.25 -0.21 2.99
CA ASP A 68 -3.54 1.01 3.32
C ASP A 68 -2.04 0.75 3.38
N THR A 69 -1.23 1.79 3.12
CA THR A 69 0.23 1.67 3.11
C THR A 69 0.84 2.85 3.84
N ILE A 70 1.73 2.56 4.78
CA ILE A 70 2.52 3.54 5.51
C ILE A 70 4.01 3.24 5.35
N VAL A 71 4.81 4.27 5.51
CA VAL A 71 6.27 4.18 5.61
C VAL A 71 6.66 4.50 7.04
N VAL A 72 7.53 3.68 7.64
CA VAL A 72 8.01 3.87 9.02
C VAL A 72 9.53 3.98 9.02
N VAL A 73 10.05 5.09 9.54
CA VAL A 73 11.48 5.29 9.73
C VAL A 73 11.76 5.62 11.19
N GLY A 74 12.55 4.77 11.86
CA GLY A 74 12.69 4.87 13.32
C GLY A 74 11.36 4.67 14.04
N GLN A 75 10.82 5.73 14.63
CA GLN A 75 9.51 5.74 15.29
C GLN A 75 8.46 6.55 14.51
N ASP A 76 8.87 7.23 13.45
CA ASP A 76 8.01 8.14 12.71
C ASP A 76 7.25 7.42 11.60
N ILE A 77 5.96 7.72 11.49
CA ILE A 77 5.09 7.24 10.41
C ILE A 77 4.98 8.35 9.36
N LEU A 78 5.46 8.06 8.17
CA LEU A 78 5.38 8.96 7.03
C LEU A 78 4.17 8.59 6.17
N GLY A 79 3.16 9.44 6.21
CA GLY A 79 2.00 9.38 5.32
C GLY A 79 2.30 9.96 3.93
N LYS A 80 1.25 10.42 3.25
CA LYS A 80 1.41 11.19 2.01
C LYS A 80 1.85 12.62 2.33
N PRO A 81 2.79 13.18 1.58
CA PRO A 81 3.22 14.56 1.77
C PRO A 81 2.11 15.56 1.41
N HIS A 82 2.05 16.64 2.14
CA HIS A 82 1.08 17.71 1.93
C HIS A 82 1.46 18.63 0.76
N ASP A 83 2.75 18.85 0.58
CA ASP A 83 3.33 19.77 -0.40
C ASP A 83 4.75 19.35 -0.80
N ARG A 84 5.43 20.22 -1.57
CA ARG A 84 6.81 20.01 -2.06
C ARG A 84 7.81 19.92 -0.91
N GLU A 85 7.69 20.82 0.05
CA GLU A 85 8.59 20.93 1.19
C GLU A 85 8.49 19.69 2.08
N ASP A 86 7.28 19.23 2.34
CA ASP A 86 7.02 18.02 3.10
C ASP A 86 7.52 16.76 2.37
N ALA A 87 7.33 16.68 1.05
CA ALA A 87 7.90 15.59 0.24
C ALA A 87 9.42 15.56 0.32
N SER A 88 10.09 16.71 0.18
CA SER A 88 11.54 16.83 0.31
C SER A 88 12.04 16.47 1.71
N ARG A 89 11.30 16.87 2.76
CA ARG A 89 11.58 16.51 4.16
C ARG A 89 11.53 14.98 4.34
N MET A 90 10.46 14.33 3.88
CA MET A 90 10.29 12.87 3.98
C MET A 90 11.43 12.12 3.28
N LEU A 91 11.84 12.56 2.08
CA LEU A 91 12.94 11.94 1.35
C LEU A 91 14.29 12.12 2.08
N ARG A 92 14.55 13.30 2.69
CA ARG A 92 15.73 13.49 3.54
C ARG A 92 15.72 12.58 4.75
N GLU A 93 14.55 12.34 5.32
CA GLU A 93 14.39 11.50 6.51
C GLU A 93 14.71 10.04 6.24
N ILE A 94 14.33 9.48 5.09
CA ILE A 94 14.65 8.10 4.69
C ILE A 94 16.03 7.97 4.05
N SER A 95 16.67 9.06 3.62
CA SER A 95 17.96 9.09 2.95
C SER A 95 19.07 8.46 3.81
N GLY A 96 19.81 7.51 3.24
CA GLY A 96 20.90 6.80 3.92
C GLY A 96 20.45 5.84 5.02
N LYS A 97 19.15 5.54 5.12
CA LYS A 97 18.60 4.68 6.18
C LYS A 97 17.83 3.49 5.61
N THR A 98 17.59 2.51 6.46
CA THR A 98 16.58 1.48 6.25
C THR A 98 15.26 1.96 6.87
N HIS A 99 14.20 1.85 6.12
CA HIS A 99 12.83 2.13 6.56
C HIS A 99 11.92 0.94 6.23
N HIS A 100 10.78 0.87 6.88
CA HIS A 100 9.80 -0.19 6.69
C HIS A 100 8.60 0.33 5.90
N VAL A 101 8.23 -0.39 4.86
CA VAL A 101 6.96 -0.16 4.14
C VAL A 101 5.98 -1.22 4.58
N ILE A 102 4.93 -0.80 5.25
CA ILE A 102 3.91 -1.69 5.82
C ILE A 102 2.60 -1.47 5.07
N THR A 103 2.11 -2.52 4.41
CA THR A 103 0.78 -2.50 3.80
C THR A 103 -0.14 -3.43 4.56
N GLY A 104 -1.19 -2.85 5.11
CA GLY A 104 -2.32 -3.56 5.71
C GLY A 104 -3.38 -3.84 4.66
N VAL A 105 -4.01 -5.01 4.77
CA VAL A 105 -5.08 -5.48 3.87
C VAL A 105 -6.23 -6.01 4.70
N CYS A 106 -7.45 -5.71 4.27
CA CYS A 106 -8.66 -6.37 4.75
C CYS A 106 -9.41 -6.93 3.54
N ILE A 107 -9.68 -8.24 3.58
CA ILE A 107 -10.49 -8.95 2.59
C ILE A 107 -11.76 -9.43 3.30
N ARG A 108 -12.93 -9.12 2.76
CA ARG A 108 -14.18 -9.39 3.44
C ARG A 108 -15.30 -9.79 2.47
N THR A 109 -16.08 -10.79 2.88
CA THR A 109 -17.45 -11.05 2.39
C THR A 109 -18.45 -10.58 3.44
N ASP A 110 -19.73 -10.83 3.24
CA ASP A 110 -20.77 -10.58 4.23
C ASP A 110 -20.61 -11.43 5.50
N SER A 111 -20.02 -12.64 5.39
CA SER A 111 -19.93 -13.63 6.46
C SER A 111 -18.52 -13.93 6.94
N LYS A 112 -17.48 -13.50 6.20
CA LYS A 112 -16.07 -13.81 6.51
C LYS A 112 -15.17 -12.61 6.33
N GLN A 113 -14.16 -12.48 7.19
CA GLN A 113 -13.15 -11.45 7.10
C GLN A 113 -11.76 -12.03 7.38
N SER A 114 -10.77 -11.61 6.57
CA SER A 114 -9.34 -11.80 6.81
C SER A 114 -8.64 -10.44 6.84
N ARG A 115 -7.73 -10.27 7.81
CA ARG A 115 -6.92 -9.04 7.97
C ARG A 115 -5.48 -9.45 8.20
N PHE A 116 -4.58 -8.72 7.58
CA PHE A 116 -3.13 -8.94 7.74
C PHE A 116 -2.34 -7.72 7.31
N SER A 117 -1.11 -7.65 7.80
CA SER A 117 -0.09 -6.69 7.35
C SER A 117 1.10 -7.42 6.77
N VAL A 118 1.73 -6.80 5.77
CA VAL A 118 3.03 -7.22 5.22
C VAL A 118 4.01 -6.07 5.35
N SER A 119 5.18 -6.35 5.92
CA SER A 119 6.28 -5.41 6.05
C SER A 119 7.41 -5.76 5.09
N THR A 120 8.01 -4.75 4.50
CA THR A 120 9.19 -4.85 3.63
C THR A 120 10.20 -3.80 4.03
N ASP A 121 11.44 -4.20 4.25
CA ASP A 121 12.54 -3.30 4.55
C ASP A 121 13.12 -2.77 3.24
N VAL A 122 13.28 -1.45 3.16
CA VAL A 122 13.88 -0.77 2.02
C VAL A 122 15.06 0.06 2.52
N LYS A 123 16.25 -0.21 1.98
CA LYS A 123 17.45 0.56 2.30
C LYS A 123 17.75 1.55 1.18
N PHE A 124 17.83 2.84 1.52
CA PHE A 124 18.24 3.90 0.61
C PHE A 124 19.70 4.24 0.80
N LYS A 125 20.40 4.54 -0.31
CA LYS A 125 21.66 5.26 -0.27
C LYS A 125 21.45 6.66 0.31
N LYS A 126 22.55 7.34 0.67
CA LYS A 126 22.47 8.76 0.98
C LYS A 126 22.14 9.54 -0.32
N LEU A 127 20.96 10.15 -0.35
CA LEU A 127 20.51 11.01 -1.44
C LEU A 127 21.15 12.39 -1.32
N THR A 128 21.45 13.02 -2.45
CA THR A 128 21.82 14.44 -2.51
C THR A 128 20.57 15.31 -2.58
N ASP A 129 20.69 16.59 -2.18
CA ASP A 129 19.58 17.55 -2.32
C ASP A 129 19.13 17.70 -3.78
N GLY A 130 20.07 17.67 -4.73
CA GLY A 130 19.75 17.74 -6.15
C GLY A 130 18.92 16.54 -6.66
N GLU A 131 19.18 15.33 -6.15
CA GLU A 131 18.38 14.14 -6.47
C GLU A 131 16.96 14.24 -5.88
N ILE A 132 16.86 14.74 -4.65
CA ILE A 132 15.58 14.96 -3.99
C ILE A 132 14.75 16.00 -4.74
N ASP A 133 15.33 17.16 -5.02
CA ASP A 133 14.64 18.24 -5.75
C ASP A 133 14.23 17.80 -7.15
N PHE A 134 15.12 17.13 -7.89
CA PHE A 134 14.81 16.58 -9.21
C PHE A 134 13.59 15.65 -9.15
N TYR A 135 13.59 14.71 -8.21
CA TYR A 135 12.51 13.74 -8.11
C TYR A 135 11.18 14.39 -7.71
N VAL A 136 11.17 15.24 -6.69
CA VAL A 136 9.93 15.90 -6.23
C VAL A 136 9.35 16.80 -7.33
N ASP A 137 10.18 17.56 -8.03
CA ASP A 137 9.72 18.50 -9.04
C ASP A 137 9.19 17.81 -10.31
N HIS A 138 9.77 16.68 -10.72
CA HIS A 138 9.38 15.99 -11.95
C HIS A 138 8.31 14.90 -11.73
N PHE A 139 8.36 14.20 -10.59
CA PHE A 139 7.47 13.05 -10.33
C PHE A 139 6.29 13.40 -9.42
N LYS A 140 6.34 14.52 -8.69
CA LYS A 140 5.25 15.03 -7.83
C LYS A 140 4.63 13.93 -6.96
N PRO A 141 5.40 13.33 -6.02
CA PRO A 141 5.01 12.10 -5.33
C PRO A 141 3.98 12.31 -4.22
N TYR A 142 3.05 13.24 -4.37
CA TYR A 142 2.07 13.65 -3.35
C TYR A 142 0.99 12.60 -3.06
N ASP A 143 0.86 11.59 -3.90
CA ASP A 143 -0.06 10.47 -3.73
C ASP A 143 0.56 9.25 -3.02
N LYS A 144 1.83 9.35 -2.58
CA LYS A 144 2.62 8.22 -2.10
C LYS A 144 3.06 8.40 -0.64
N ALA A 145 2.85 7.38 0.19
CA ALA A 145 3.41 7.34 1.54
C ALA A 145 4.95 7.41 1.49
N GLY A 146 5.56 8.22 2.37
CA GLY A 146 7.00 8.46 2.39
C GLY A 146 7.52 9.24 1.18
N ALA A 147 6.63 9.83 0.38
CA ALA A 147 6.94 10.65 -0.77
C ALA A 147 7.78 9.98 -1.86
N TYR A 148 7.66 8.64 -2.06
CA TYR A 148 8.36 7.98 -3.16
C TYR A 148 7.58 6.80 -3.75
N GLY A 149 7.87 6.48 -5.03
CA GLY A 149 7.44 5.25 -5.70
C GLY A 149 8.65 4.41 -6.06
N ILE A 150 8.73 3.18 -5.53
CA ILE A 150 9.88 2.30 -5.74
C ILE A 150 10.09 1.93 -7.22
N GLN A 151 9.03 1.93 -8.01
CA GLN A 151 9.05 1.67 -9.45
C GLN A 151 9.43 2.90 -10.30
N GLU A 152 9.60 4.07 -9.68
CA GLU A 152 9.95 5.32 -10.33
C GLU A 152 11.46 5.57 -10.30
N TRP A 153 11.92 6.67 -10.89
CA TRP A 153 13.33 7.02 -10.98
C TRP A 153 14.07 6.96 -9.65
N ILE A 154 13.44 7.42 -8.55
CA ILE A 154 14.06 7.41 -7.21
C ILE A 154 14.35 5.99 -6.72
N GLY A 155 13.53 5.01 -7.10
CA GLY A 155 13.79 3.60 -6.81
C GLY A 155 15.01 3.07 -7.55
N LEU A 156 15.21 3.49 -8.82
CA LEU A 156 16.35 3.07 -9.64
C LEU A 156 17.69 3.61 -9.10
N VAL A 157 17.70 4.85 -8.61
CA VAL A 157 18.95 5.52 -8.20
C VAL A 157 19.19 5.50 -6.68
N GLY A 158 18.14 5.36 -5.89
CA GLY A 158 18.17 5.51 -4.44
C GLY A 158 18.15 4.22 -3.65
N VAL A 159 17.50 3.16 -4.15
CA VAL A 159 17.36 1.90 -3.41
C VAL A 159 18.61 1.04 -3.53
N GLU A 160 19.26 0.74 -2.40
CA GLU A 160 20.41 -0.18 -2.32
C GLU A 160 19.99 -1.63 -2.16
N SER A 161 18.93 -1.88 -1.37
CA SER A 161 18.42 -3.23 -1.14
C SER A 161 16.98 -3.24 -0.64
N ILE A 162 16.32 -4.38 -0.85
CA ILE A 162 14.97 -4.68 -0.38
C ILE A 162 15.03 -6.04 0.32
N SER A 163 14.41 -6.12 1.51
CA SER A 163 14.16 -7.38 2.21
C SER A 163 12.66 -7.55 2.40
N GLY A 164 12.05 -8.43 1.61
CA GLY A 164 10.60 -8.64 1.54
C GLY A 164 10.06 -8.51 0.11
N SER A 165 8.82 -8.05 -0.03
CA SER A 165 8.11 -7.98 -1.31
C SER A 165 8.20 -6.60 -1.96
N PHE A 166 8.74 -6.53 -3.17
CA PHE A 166 8.72 -5.33 -4.02
C PHE A 166 7.28 -4.81 -4.24
N TYR A 167 6.35 -5.72 -4.49
CA TYR A 167 4.94 -5.38 -4.73
C TYR A 167 4.24 -4.82 -3.49
N ASN A 168 4.66 -5.28 -2.30
CA ASN A 168 4.22 -4.67 -1.04
C ASN A 168 4.64 -3.20 -0.96
N VAL A 169 5.86 -2.86 -1.38
CA VAL A 169 6.35 -1.47 -1.41
C VAL A 169 5.57 -0.63 -2.42
N MET A 170 5.15 -1.20 -3.56
CA MET A 170 4.25 -0.54 -4.51
C MET A 170 2.85 -0.27 -3.94
N GLY A 171 2.47 -0.93 -2.83
CA GLY A 171 1.25 -0.66 -2.08
C GLY A 171 0.21 -1.79 -2.07
N LEU A 172 0.56 -3.01 -2.53
CA LEU A 172 -0.33 -4.18 -2.45
C LEU A 172 0.49 -5.49 -2.40
N PRO A 173 0.45 -6.24 -1.28
CA PRO A 173 1.16 -7.52 -1.14
C PRO A 173 0.43 -8.65 -1.87
N VAL A 174 0.51 -8.64 -3.21
CA VAL A 174 -0.27 -9.50 -4.11
C VAL A 174 -0.07 -10.99 -3.86
N GLN A 175 1.14 -11.42 -3.50
CA GLN A 175 1.42 -12.82 -3.17
C GLN A 175 0.58 -13.27 -1.96
N ARG A 176 0.56 -12.46 -0.88
CA ARG A 176 -0.23 -12.79 0.32
C ARG A 176 -1.73 -12.69 0.07
N ILE A 177 -2.17 -11.71 -0.74
CA ILE A 177 -3.57 -11.61 -1.16
C ILE A 177 -4.00 -12.85 -1.91
N TYR A 178 -3.17 -13.33 -2.85
CA TYR A 178 -3.43 -14.54 -3.61
C TYR A 178 -3.59 -15.77 -2.70
N GLU A 179 -2.71 -15.96 -1.74
CA GLU A 179 -2.83 -17.03 -0.73
C GLU A 179 -4.15 -16.94 0.05
N GLU A 180 -4.52 -15.76 0.53
CA GLU A 180 -5.77 -15.57 1.26
C GLU A 180 -7.00 -15.83 0.38
N LEU A 181 -7.00 -15.34 -0.86
CA LEU A 181 -8.12 -15.55 -1.78
C LEU A 181 -8.33 -17.03 -2.09
N THR A 182 -7.25 -17.78 -2.28
CA THR A 182 -7.33 -19.22 -2.56
C THR A 182 -7.64 -20.06 -1.33
N ALA A 183 -6.87 -19.88 -0.25
CA ALA A 183 -6.99 -20.72 0.95
C ALA A 183 -8.22 -20.38 1.79
N SER A 184 -8.51 -19.08 1.93
CA SER A 184 -9.54 -18.60 2.84
C SER A 184 -10.88 -18.35 2.16
N PHE A 185 -10.90 -17.90 0.90
CA PHE A 185 -12.12 -17.52 0.19
C PHE A 185 -12.47 -18.43 -0.98
N GLY A 186 -11.68 -19.50 -1.21
CA GLY A 186 -12.00 -20.54 -2.20
C GLY A 186 -11.92 -20.06 -3.65
N LEU A 187 -11.08 -19.04 -3.95
CA LEU A 187 -10.87 -18.58 -5.32
C LEU A 187 -10.27 -19.72 -6.15
N ASN A 188 -10.91 -20.03 -7.26
CA ASN A 188 -10.43 -21.06 -8.17
C ASN A 188 -9.53 -20.42 -9.24
N LEU A 189 -8.28 -20.87 -9.31
CA LEU A 189 -7.26 -20.39 -10.25
C LEU A 189 -7.59 -20.67 -11.73
N ASN A 190 -8.47 -21.62 -12.00
CA ASN A 190 -8.91 -21.93 -13.37
C ASN A 190 -9.72 -20.77 -14.00
N ASN A 191 -10.08 -19.75 -13.21
CA ASN A 191 -10.78 -18.56 -13.67
C ASN A 191 -9.84 -17.35 -13.86
N ILE A 192 -8.53 -17.55 -13.77
CA ILE A 192 -7.54 -16.49 -14.02
C ILE A 192 -7.26 -16.45 -15.52
N ASN A 193 -7.45 -15.28 -16.14
CA ASN A 193 -7.01 -14.97 -17.50
C ASN A 193 -5.70 -14.17 -17.41
N PRO A 194 -4.53 -14.79 -17.63
CA PRO A 194 -3.23 -14.12 -17.58
C PRO A 194 -3.04 -13.14 -18.73
#